data_921986330d2f81107bc14a03ca2a06cb
#
_entry.id   921986330d2f81107bc14a03ca2a06cb
#
_cell.length_a   1.000
_cell.length_b   1.000
_cell.length_c   1.000
_cell.angle_alpha   90.00
_cell.angle_beta   90.00
_cell.angle_gamma   90.00
#
_symmetry.space_group_name_H-M   'P 1'
#
loop_
_entity.id
_entity.type
_entity.pdbx_description
1 polymer ?
#
loop_
_entity_poly.entity_id
_entity_poly.type
_entity_poly.pdbx_seq_one_letter_code
_entity_poly.pdbx_strand_id
1 'polypeptide(L)'
;MLNPETKEPMTAEDLSALFCEECSRQELNQTDRWIDIPEEVLKRYAYYRSTPLVRAYALEEALQTPAKIYFKNESVSPIGSHKLNSALAQAYYCKKEGVTNVTTETGAGQWGAALSYAAKVFGLESAVYQVKISYEQKPYRRSIMQVFGALVTPSPSMSTRAGKDILTKTPN
;
A
#
# COMPACT_ATOMS: atom_id res chain seq x y z
N MET A 1 12.44 -4.39 13.50
CA MET A 1 11.27 -5.29 13.64
C MET A 1 11.72 -6.54 14.38
N LEU A 2 10.88 -7.12 15.23
CA LEU A 2 11.20 -8.38 15.94
C LEU A 2 10.42 -9.53 15.33
N ASN A 3 11.06 -10.69 15.20
CA ASN A 3 10.41 -11.93 14.82
C ASN A 3 9.36 -12.30 15.89
N PRO A 4 8.10 -12.57 15.52
CA PRO A 4 7.03 -12.81 16.49
C PRO A 4 7.20 -14.10 17.32
N GLU A 5 7.95 -15.07 16.80
CA GLU A 5 8.18 -16.36 17.47
C GLU A 5 9.40 -16.28 18.39
N THR A 6 10.55 -15.83 17.87
CA THR A 6 11.82 -15.84 18.60
C THR A 6 12.04 -14.61 19.47
N LYS A 7 11.35 -13.50 19.18
CA LYS A 7 11.54 -12.15 19.78
C LYS A 7 12.90 -11.53 19.50
N GLU A 8 13.70 -12.12 18.64
CA GLU A 8 14.97 -11.58 18.17
C GLU A 8 14.74 -10.61 16.99
N PRO A 9 15.69 -9.73 16.66
CA PRO A 9 15.61 -8.91 15.46
C PRO A 9 15.39 -9.75 14.19
N MET A 10 14.45 -9.34 13.34
CA MET A 10 14.21 -10.02 12.07
C MET A 10 15.43 -9.94 11.17
N THR A 11 15.67 -11.02 10.45
CA THR A 11 16.72 -11.14 9.44
C THR A 11 16.18 -10.88 8.03
N ALA A 12 17.07 -10.75 7.04
CA ALA A 12 16.68 -10.66 5.64
C ALA A 12 15.92 -11.91 5.17
N GLU A 13 16.30 -13.08 5.69
CA GLU A 13 15.64 -14.35 5.38
C GLU A 13 14.21 -14.40 5.91
N ASP A 14 13.96 -13.91 7.13
CA ASP A 14 12.60 -13.78 7.67
C ASP A 14 11.70 -12.90 6.80
N LEU A 15 12.24 -11.81 6.24
CA LEU A 15 11.52 -10.89 5.39
C LEU A 15 11.35 -11.37 3.95
N SER A 16 12.29 -12.14 3.43
CA SER A 16 12.30 -12.63 2.04
C SER A 16 11.12 -13.53 1.70
N ALA A 17 10.48 -14.12 2.70
CA ALA A 17 9.24 -14.89 2.52
C ALA A 17 8.05 -14.02 2.07
N LEU A 18 8.09 -12.70 2.33
CA LEU A 18 6.97 -11.78 2.10
C LEU A 18 7.32 -10.63 1.15
N PHE A 19 8.59 -10.20 1.14
CA PHE A 19 9.03 -9.01 0.43
C PHE A 19 10.17 -9.34 -0.53
N CYS A 20 10.32 -8.56 -1.58
CA CYS A 20 11.47 -8.65 -2.46
C CYS A 20 12.76 -8.22 -1.73
N GLU A 21 13.91 -8.64 -2.25
CA GLU A 21 15.21 -8.48 -1.61
C GLU A 21 15.53 -7.03 -1.29
N GLU A 22 15.34 -6.13 -2.25
CA GLU A 22 15.64 -4.71 -2.05
C GLU A 22 14.71 -4.07 -1.00
N CYS A 23 13.43 -4.44 -0.95
CA CYS A 23 12.53 -3.97 0.11
C CYS A 23 12.98 -4.45 1.49
N SER A 24 13.42 -5.72 1.59
CA SER A 24 13.94 -6.30 2.83
C SER A 24 15.23 -5.61 3.27
N ARG A 25 16.14 -5.34 2.33
CA ARG A 25 17.41 -4.62 2.58
C ARG A 25 17.15 -3.22 3.12
N GLN A 26 16.22 -2.47 2.52
CA GLN A 26 15.89 -1.12 2.97
C GLN A 26 15.21 -1.12 4.34
N GLU A 27 14.33 -2.07 4.63
CA GLU A 27 13.67 -2.18 5.94
C GLU A 27 14.65 -2.48 7.07
N LEU A 28 15.70 -3.25 6.80
CA LEU A 28 16.72 -3.62 7.79
C LEU A 28 17.87 -2.59 7.87
N ASN A 29 17.93 -1.64 6.93
CA ASN A 29 18.99 -0.64 6.91
C ASN A 29 18.83 0.35 8.07
N GLN A 30 19.85 0.41 8.93
CA GLN A 30 19.90 1.29 10.10
C GLN A 30 21.00 2.36 9.99
N THR A 31 21.78 2.34 8.93
CA THR A 31 22.99 3.17 8.78
C THR A 31 22.83 4.27 7.74
N ASP A 32 22.17 3.98 6.63
CA ASP A 32 22.09 4.92 5.52
C ASP A 32 20.92 5.89 5.74
N ARG A 33 21.27 7.13 5.96
CA ARG A 33 20.30 8.22 6.11
C ARG A 33 19.57 8.54 4.79
N TRP A 34 20.23 8.34 3.67
CA TRP A 34 19.74 8.68 2.35
C TRP A 34 19.82 7.46 1.44
N ILE A 35 18.74 7.19 0.74
CA ILE A 35 18.66 6.15 -0.27
C ILE A 35 18.21 6.81 -1.57
N ASP A 36 18.93 6.58 -2.64
CA ASP A 36 18.60 7.13 -3.94
C ASP A 36 17.30 6.52 -4.48
N ILE A 37 16.43 7.38 -4.97
CA ILE A 37 15.18 6.95 -5.61
C ILE A 37 15.53 6.60 -7.07
N PRO A 38 15.23 5.39 -7.54
CA PRO A 38 15.45 5.00 -8.93
C PRO A 38 14.79 5.97 -9.93
N GLU A 39 15.45 6.21 -11.05
CA GLU A 39 15.01 7.17 -12.07
C GLU A 39 13.59 6.85 -12.59
N GLU A 40 13.29 5.58 -12.79
CA GLU A 40 11.97 5.14 -13.24
C GLU A 40 10.87 5.46 -12.22
N VAL A 41 11.17 5.39 -10.93
CA VAL A 41 10.26 5.78 -9.85
C VAL A 41 10.11 7.30 -9.79
N LEU A 42 11.23 8.04 -9.92
CA LEU A 42 11.22 9.52 -9.99
C LEU A 42 10.35 10.02 -11.15
N LYS A 43 10.46 9.41 -12.33
CA LYS A 43 9.59 9.72 -13.48
C LYS A 43 8.10 9.56 -13.15
N ARG A 44 7.73 8.55 -12.35
CA ARG A 44 6.33 8.34 -11.92
C ARG A 44 5.90 9.37 -10.88
N TYR A 45 6.79 9.69 -9.94
CA TYR A 45 6.51 10.75 -8.96
C TYR A 45 6.28 12.11 -9.62
N ALA A 46 6.97 12.44 -10.70
CA ALA A 46 6.82 13.72 -11.40
C ALA A 46 5.41 13.99 -11.91
N TYR A 47 4.56 12.97 -12.10
CA TYR A 47 3.17 13.16 -12.55
C TYR A 47 2.26 13.79 -11.48
N TYR A 48 2.57 13.69 -10.19
CA TYR A 48 1.67 14.16 -9.12
C TYR A 48 2.39 14.79 -7.91
N ARG A 49 3.69 14.67 -7.83
CA ARG A 49 4.51 15.30 -6.77
C ARG A 49 5.14 16.60 -7.32
N SER A 50 5.32 17.63 -6.46
CA SER A 50 5.03 17.61 -5.02
C SER A 50 3.55 17.91 -4.78
N THR A 51 2.93 17.17 -3.83
CA THR A 51 1.55 17.44 -3.42
C THR A 51 1.47 18.74 -2.62
N PRO A 52 0.36 19.53 -2.71
CA PRO A 52 0.27 20.82 -2.04
C PRO A 52 0.34 20.75 -0.51
N LEU A 53 1.03 21.71 0.09
CA LEU A 53 0.91 22.01 1.52
C LEU A 53 -0.11 23.15 1.69
N VAL A 54 -1.22 22.87 2.33
CA VAL A 54 -2.36 23.78 2.45
C VAL A 54 -2.57 24.17 3.91
N ARG A 55 -2.78 25.46 4.18
CA ARG A 55 -3.13 25.93 5.52
C ARG A 55 -4.63 25.80 5.76
N ALA A 56 -4.98 25.24 6.93
CA ALA A 56 -6.35 24.94 7.32
C ALA A 56 -7.00 26.11 8.08
N TYR A 57 -7.16 27.27 7.46
CA TYR A 57 -7.69 28.49 8.10
C TYR A 57 -9.03 28.26 8.79
N ALA A 58 -9.99 27.62 8.14
CA ALA A 58 -11.29 27.33 8.73
C ALA A 58 -11.21 26.45 9.98
N LEU A 59 -10.26 25.52 10.02
CA LEU A 59 -10.04 24.69 11.21
C LEU A 59 -9.39 25.50 12.35
N GLU A 60 -8.43 26.38 12.05
CA GLU A 60 -7.84 27.28 13.03
C GLU A 60 -8.90 28.18 13.68
N GLU A 61 -9.79 28.74 12.87
CA GLU A 61 -10.92 29.57 13.32
C GLU A 61 -11.90 28.78 14.17
N ALA A 62 -12.33 27.60 13.72
CA ALA A 62 -13.25 26.73 14.46
C ALA A 62 -12.71 26.28 15.81
N LEU A 63 -11.40 26.08 15.92
CA LEU A 63 -10.72 25.70 17.14
C LEU A 63 -10.33 26.90 18.02
N GLN A 64 -10.49 28.13 17.54
CA GLN A 64 -10.05 29.36 18.21
C GLN A 64 -8.60 29.27 18.72
N THR A 65 -7.72 28.69 17.89
CA THR A 65 -6.33 28.43 18.27
C THR A 65 -5.35 29.42 17.62
N PRO A 66 -4.29 29.86 18.32
CA PRO A 66 -3.20 30.63 17.72
C PRO A 66 -2.27 29.76 16.86
N ALA A 67 -2.41 28.44 16.91
CA ALA A 67 -1.57 27.50 16.15
C ALA A 67 -1.87 27.62 14.64
N LYS A 68 -0.80 27.57 13.83
CA LYS A 68 -0.91 27.48 12.36
C LYS A 68 -0.98 26.02 11.96
N ILE A 69 -2.14 25.60 11.46
CA ILE A 69 -2.41 24.20 11.09
C ILE A 69 -2.27 24.03 9.58
N TYR A 70 -1.46 23.05 9.17
CA TYR A 70 -1.24 22.71 7.77
C TYR A 70 -1.55 21.25 7.54
N PHE A 71 -2.02 20.94 6.33
CA PHE A 71 -2.16 19.56 5.87
C PHE A 71 -1.54 19.37 4.49
N LYS A 72 -0.96 18.19 4.29
CA LYS A 72 -0.45 17.75 3.00
C LYS A 72 -1.61 17.18 2.18
N ASN A 73 -1.97 17.84 1.10
CA ASN A 73 -3.12 17.42 0.29
C ASN A 73 -2.73 16.28 -0.67
N GLU A 74 -2.93 15.04 -0.25
CA GLU A 74 -2.65 13.84 -1.03
C GLU A 74 -3.81 13.42 -1.96
N SER A 75 -4.93 14.16 -1.97
CA SER A 75 -6.07 13.87 -2.86
C SER A 75 -5.74 14.07 -4.33
N VAL A 76 -4.69 14.83 -4.64
CA VAL A 76 -4.23 15.08 -6.00
C VAL A 76 -3.45 13.92 -6.62
N SER A 77 -3.09 12.91 -5.84
CA SER A 77 -2.44 11.71 -6.37
C SER A 77 -3.44 10.85 -7.18
N PRO A 78 -2.98 10.03 -8.13
CA PRO A 78 -3.85 9.21 -8.99
C PRO A 78 -4.86 8.32 -8.25
N ILE A 79 -4.58 8.00 -6.99
CA ILE A 79 -5.47 7.16 -6.15
C ILE A 79 -6.00 7.88 -4.91
N GLY A 80 -5.73 9.18 -4.77
CA GLY A 80 -6.14 10.00 -3.64
C GLY A 80 -5.52 9.57 -2.30
N SER A 81 -4.28 9.08 -2.29
CA SER A 81 -3.59 8.63 -1.08
C SER A 81 -2.07 8.68 -1.21
N HIS A 82 -1.40 9.05 -0.11
CA HIS A 82 0.08 9.03 0.02
C HIS A 82 0.69 7.62 -0.14
N LYS A 83 -0.09 6.58 0.04
CA LYS A 83 0.35 5.18 -0.07
C LYS A 83 0.90 4.84 -1.45
N LEU A 84 0.52 5.60 -2.47
CA LEU A 84 1.07 5.45 -3.82
C LEU A 84 2.58 5.66 -3.87
N ASN A 85 3.14 6.52 -3.00
CA ASN A 85 4.57 6.76 -2.94
C ASN A 85 5.35 5.47 -2.63
N SER A 86 4.92 4.73 -1.61
CA SER A 86 5.56 3.45 -1.24
C SER A 86 5.26 2.35 -2.26
N ALA A 87 4.01 2.27 -2.74
CA ALA A 87 3.60 1.22 -3.67
C ALA A 87 4.37 1.26 -5.00
N LEU A 88 4.66 2.44 -5.54
CA LEU A 88 5.44 2.59 -6.77
C LEU A 88 6.89 2.07 -6.60
N ALA A 89 7.53 2.41 -5.49
CA ALA A 89 8.89 1.94 -5.22
C ALA A 89 8.92 0.41 -5.05
N GLN A 90 8.01 -0.14 -4.23
CA GLN A 90 7.93 -1.58 -3.99
C GLN A 90 7.64 -2.37 -5.28
N ALA A 91 6.67 -1.93 -6.08
CA ALA A 91 6.35 -2.59 -7.35
C ALA A 91 7.51 -2.51 -8.34
N TYR A 92 8.26 -1.40 -8.37
CA TYR A 92 9.47 -1.28 -9.17
C TYR A 92 10.54 -2.31 -8.78
N TYR A 93 10.83 -2.43 -7.47
CA TYR A 93 11.82 -3.40 -6.99
C TYR A 93 11.38 -4.83 -7.26
N CYS A 94 10.13 -5.18 -6.99
CA CYS A 94 9.60 -6.48 -7.37
C CYS A 94 9.79 -6.78 -8.87
N LYS A 95 9.50 -5.81 -9.75
CA LYS A 95 9.72 -5.96 -11.19
C LYS A 95 11.17 -6.17 -11.56
N LYS A 96 12.09 -5.45 -10.92
CA LYS A 96 13.54 -5.58 -11.18
C LYS A 96 14.08 -6.96 -10.77
N GLU A 97 13.51 -7.57 -9.77
CA GLU A 97 13.85 -8.91 -9.30
C GLU A 97 13.11 -10.04 -10.06
N GLY A 98 12.38 -9.70 -11.11
CA GLY A 98 11.70 -10.70 -11.96
C GLY A 98 10.37 -11.22 -11.40
N VAL A 99 9.85 -10.62 -10.34
CA VAL A 99 8.51 -10.91 -9.83
C VAL A 99 7.47 -10.56 -10.89
N THR A 100 6.50 -11.43 -11.10
CA THR A 100 5.41 -11.23 -12.07
C THR A 100 4.08 -10.92 -11.40
N ASN A 101 3.89 -11.37 -10.17
CA ASN A 101 2.64 -11.24 -9.42
C ASN A 101 2.90 -10.64 -8.04
N VAL A 102 2.07 -9.69 -7.64
CA VAL A 102 2.09 -9.13 -6.28
C VAL A 102 0.74 -9.34 -5.62
N THR A 103 0.77 -9.61 -4.32
CA THR A 103 -0.45 -9.80 -3.54
C THR A 103 -0.44 -8.95 -2.30
N THR A 104 -1.61 -8.52 -1.84
CA THR A 104 -1.75 -7.76 -0.61
C THR A 104 -3.12 -7.91 0.02
N GLU A 105 -3.19 -7.60 1.32
CA GLU A 105 -4.44 -7.30 1.99
C GLU A 105 -4.72 -5.79 1.96
N THR A 106 -5.98 -5.41 2.20
CA THR A 106 -6.35 -4.02 2.39
C THR A 106 -7.64 -3.91 3.22
N GLY A 107 -7.66 -3.04 4.22
CA GLY A 107 -8.85 -2.75 4.99
C GLY A 107 -9.85 -1.92 4.17
N ALA A 108 -9.72 -0.59 4.22
CA ALA A 108 -10.61 0.35 3.52
C ALA A 108 -10.36 0.48 2.00
N GLY A 109 -9.32 -0.18 1.45
CA GLY A 109 -9.02 -0.21 0.02
C GLY A 109 -7.94 0.77 -0.45
N GLN A 110 -7.38 1.62 0.41
CA GLN A 110 -6.37 2.60 -0.02
C GLN A 110 -5.06 1.95 -0.48
N TRP A 111 -4.56 0.98 0.31
CA TRP A 111 -3.33 0.27 -0.05
C TRP A 111 -3.54 -0.62 -1.27
N GLY A 112 -4.66 -1.35 -1.32
CA GLY A 112 -5.04 -2.15 -2.49
C GLY A 112 -5.09 -1.31 -3.77
N ALA A 113 -5.70 -0.12 -3.74
CA ALA A 113 -5.74 0.78 -4.89
C ALA A 113 -4.34 1.27 -5.28
N ALA A 114 -3.48 1.58 -4.30
CA ALA A 114 -2.11 2.02 -4.55
C ALA A 114 -1.27 0.92 -5.21
N LEU A 115 -1.32 -0.30 -4.66
CA LEU A 115 -0.59 -1.43 -5.23
C LEU A 115 -1.11 -1.82 -6.61
N SER A 116 -2.44 -1.84 -6.81
CA SER A 116 -3.04 -2.14 -8.12
C SER A 116 -2.59 -1.15 -9.20
N TYR A 117 -2.57 0.15 -8.88
CA TYR A 117 -2.02 1.17 -9.78
C TYR A 117 -0.54 0.94 -10.07
N ALA A 118 0.28 0.75 -9.04
CA ALA A 118 1.71 0.55 -9.18
C ALA A 118 2.05 -0.73 -9.97
N ALA A 119 1.34 -1.83 -9.71
CA ALA A 119 1.45 -3.08 -10.45
C ALA A 119 1.15 -2.86 -11.94
N LYS A 120 0.07 -2.15 -12.27
CA LYS A 120 -0.27 -1.80 -13.66
C LYS A 120 0.83 -0.99 -14.34
N VAL A 121 1.41 -0.01 -13.62
CA VAL A 121 2.50 0.85 -14.15
C VAL A 121 3.74 0.05 -14.52
N PHE A 122 4.09 -0.97 -13.72
CA PHE A 122 5.30 -1.78 -13.94
C PHE A 122 5.02 -3.15 -14.61
N GLY A 123 3.79 -3.40 -15.06
CA GLY A 123 3.42 -4.61 -15.79
C GLY A 123 3.43 -5.87 -14.91
N LEU A 124 2.99 -5.75 -13.67
CA LEU A 124 2.78 -6.85 -12.73
C LEU A 124 1.29 -7.21 -12.67
N GLU A 125 0.99 -8.46 -12.42
CA GLU A 125 -0.35 -8.88 -12.00
C GLU A 125 -0.54 -8.58 -10.51
N SER A 126 -1.77 -8.29 -10.09
CA SER A 126 -2.06 -8.00 -8.69
C SER A 126 -3.31 -8.70 -8.18
N ALA A 127 -3.20 -9.28 -6.98
CA ALA A 127 -4.32 -9.86 -6.23
C ALA A 127 -4.48 -9.13 -4.89
N VAL A 128 -5.69 -8.64 -4.63
CA VAL A 128 -6.01 -7.85 -3.43
C VAL A 128 -7.08 -8.54 -2.61
N TYR A 129 -6.78 -8.81 -1.36
CA TYR A 129 -7.74 -9.32 -0.38
C TYR A 129 -8.26 -8.16 0.46
N GLN A 130 -9.52 -7.77 0.24
CA GLN A 130 -10.12 -6.63 0.92
C GLN A 130 -11.02 -7.11 2.07
N VAL A 131 -10.92 -6.46 3.23
CA VAL A 131 -11.83 -6.72 4.36
C VAL A 131 -13.28 -6.67 3.90
N LYS A 132 -14.04 -7.76 4.13
CA LYS A 132 -15.38 -8.02 3.57
C LYS A 132 -16.36 -6.87 3.75
N ILE A 133 -16.46 -6.30 4.94
CA ILE A 133 -17.35 -5.17 5.21
C ILE A 133 -17.00 -3.94 4.34
N SER A 134 -15.73 -3.66 4.16
CA SER A 134 -15.29 -2.54 3.29
C SER A 134 -15.48 -2.86 1.80
N TYR A 135 -15.32 -4.12 1.41
CA TYR A 135 -15.59 -4.59 0.05
C TYR A 135 -17.05 -4.35 -0.35
N GLU A 136 -17.98 -4.58 0.58
CA GLU A 136 -19.41 -4.38 0.36
C GLU A 136 -19.82 -2.90 0.44
N GLN A 137 -19.33 -2.18 1.45
CA GLN A 137 -19.74 -0.78 1.71
C GLN A 137 -19.03 0.25 0.82
N LYS A 138 -17.89 -0.10 0.21
CA LYS A 138 -17.06 0.82 -0.59
C LYS A 138 -16.85 0.29 -2.02
N PRO A 139 -17.92 0.11 -2.81
CA PRO A 139 -17.83 -0.51 -4.14
C PRO A 139 -16.90 0.25 -5.10
N TYR A 140 -16.83 1.58 -5.00
CA TYR A 140 -15.95 2.39 -5.86
C TYR A 140 -14.47 2.10 -5.64
N ARG A 141 -14.04 1.75 -4.43
CA ARG A 141 -12.64 1.34 -4.18
C ARG A 141 -12.31 0.04 -4.91
N ARG A 142 -13.23 -0.92 -4.86
CA ARG A 142 -13.09 -2.16 -5.63
C ARG A 142 -13.01 -1.88 -7.14
N SER A 143 -13.92 -1.04 -7.66
CA SER A 143 -13.93 -0.68 -9.07
C SER A 143 -12.62 -0.04 -9.53
N ILE A 144 -12.03 0.86 -8.74
CA ILE A 144 -10.72 1.45 -9.04
C ILE A 144 -9.63 0.37 -9.15
N MET A 145 -9.57 -0.55 -8.19
CA MET A 145 -8.60 -1.65 -8.23
C MET A 145 -8.77 -2.53 -9.48
N GLN A 146 -10.02 -2.85 -9.84
CA GLN A 146 -10.35 -3.63 -11.03
C GLN A 146 -10.01 -2.90 -12.33
N VAL A 147 -10.20 -1.59 -12.41
CA VAL A 147 -9.78 -0.77 -13.56
C VAL A 147 -8.27 -0.84 -13.79
N PHE A 148 -7.49 -0.95 -12.71
CA PHE A 148 -6.04 -1.18 -12.81
C PHE A 148 -5.66 -2.65 -13.05
N GLY A 149 -6.65 -3.55 -13.17
CA GLY A 149 -6.43 -4.94 -13.52
C GLY A 149 -6.24 -5.87 -12.31
N ALA A 150 -6.49 -5.42 -11.09
CA ALA A 150 -6.37 -6.27 -9.92
C ALA A 150 -7.53 -7.26 -9.78
N LEU A 151 -7.19 -8.48 -9.37
CA LEU A 151 -8.16 -9.45 -8.85
C LEU A 151 -8.49 -9.07 -7.40
N VAL A 152 -9.74 -8.67 -7.13
CA VAL A 152 -10.14 -8.25 -5.78
C VAL A 152 -11.06 -9.28 -5.16
N THR A 153 -10.65 -9.81 -4.02
CA THR A 153 -11.37 -10.86 -3.27
C THR A 153 -11.75 -10.35 -1.87
N PRO A 154 -13.02 -10.54 -1.43
CA PRO A 154 -13.36 -10.22 -0.04
C PRO A 154 -12.67 -11.19 0.93
N SER A 155 -12.28 -10.70 2.11
CA SER A 155 -11.65 -11.51 3.16
C SER A 155 -12.40 -11.33 4.49
N PRO A 156 -12.86 -12.43 5.12
CA PRO A 156 -12.78 -13.83 4.67
C PRO A 156 -13.71 -14.17 3.50
N SER A 157 -13.37 -15.18 2.71
CA SER A 157 -14.25 -15.72 1.67
C SER A 157 -14.03 -17.22 1.46
N MET A 158 -15.02 -17.88 0.87
CA MET A 158 -14.94 -19.30 0.52
C MET A 158 -13.95 -19.62 -0.60
N SER A 159 -13.36 -18.61 -1.25
CA SER A 159 -12.36 -18.79 -2.32
C SER A 159 -10.94 -19.02 -1.79
N THR A 160 -10.69 -18.79 -0.50
CA THR A 160 -9.38 -18.99 0.13
C THR A 160 -9.44 -20.08 1.20
N ARG A 161 -8.31 -20.78 1.42
CA ARG A 161 -8.22 -21.81 2.47
C ARG A 161 -8.50 -21.20 3.85
N ALA A 162 -7.78 -20.14 4.21
CA ALA A 162 -7.95 -19.45 5.49
C ALA A 162 -9.38 -18.91 5.67
N GLY A 163 -9.98 -18.36 4.60
CA GLY A 163 -11.36 -17.89 4.63
C GLY A 163 -12.37 -19.00 4.87
N LYS A 164 -12.20 -20.18 4.23
CA LYS A 164 -13.03 -21.37 4.48
C LYS A 164 -12.94 -21.79 5.93
N ASP A 165 -11.73 -21.90 6.48
CA ASP A 165 -11.50 -22.33 7.87
C ASP A 165 -12.18 -21.36 8.86
N ILE A 166 -12.08 -20.06 8.63
CA ILE A 166 -12.70 -19.03 9.47
C ILE A 166 -14.23 -19.12 9.38
N LEU A 167 -14.79 -19.11 8.18
CA LEU A 167 -16.24 -19.12 7.95
C LEU A 167 -16.92 -20.42 8.40
N THR A 168 -16.18 -21.53 8.43
CA THR A 168 -16.69 -22.80 8.95
C THR A 168 -16.74 -22.78 10.48
N LYS A 169 -15.76 -22.15 11.14
CA LYS A 169 -15.70 -22.05 12.61
C LYS A 169 -16.61 -20.96 13.17
N THR A 170 -16.83 -19.89 12.42
CA THR A 170 -17.60 -18.73 12.83
C THR A 170 -18.54 -18.34 11.68
N PRO A 171 -19.61 -19.10 11.42
CA PRO A 171 -20.60 -18.71 10.43
C PRO A 171 -21.29 -17.42 10.87
N ASN A 172 -21.40 -16.45 9.96
CA ASN A 172 -22.16 -15.20 10.17
C ASN A 172 -23.65 -15.48 10.25
#